data_c3da641c1c09d571a9898ca55349c418
#
_entry.id   c3da641c1c09d571a9898ca55349c418
#
_cell.length_a   1.000
_cell.length_b   1.000
_cell.length_c   1.000
_cell.angle_alpha   90.00
_cell.angle_beta   90.00
_cell.angle_gamma   90.00
#
_symmetry.space_group_name_H-M   'P 1'
#
loop_
_entity.id
_entity.type
_entity.pdbx_description
1 polymer ?
#
loop_
_entity_poly.entity_id
_entity_poly.type
_entity_poly.pdbx_seq_one_letter_code
_entity_poly.pdbx_strand_id
1 'polypeptide(L)'
;MNAQFAMRTSQCIIMNYKLTIILLSLLLTSCGEYVRLQKSTDPEEKFQAGKNYFQEKKYTKSVTMFEEIVPYYRGTPQAEEVLYLLAESYMGQKDYYSASEYYQAYLRNFPRGTYAQEARYQVAYCYYLDSPDARLDQEATYDAINALSEFISVYPESNKVSECRKMLFEMEDKLAYKELLNSKLYCNLGLYGGNNYKACVTTAENALRDYPETKYRDDLVFIILKAKSKEASLSVAEKMKERYSEVIDEYYRYANAFPDGKHIKEANRILREAKNIVK
;
A
#
# COMPACT_ATOMS: atom_id res chain seq x y z
N MET A 1 31.52 -39.91 -48.90
CA MET A 1 31.51 -38.94 -47.80
C MET A 1 30.09 -38.45 -47.39
N ASN A 2 29.06 -38.64 -48.19
CA ASN A 2 27.70 -38.12 -47.90
C ASN A 2 26.76 -39.03 -47.07
N ALA A 3 26.98 -40.35 -47.04
CA ALA A 3 26.06 -41.27 -46.31
C ALA A 3 26.24 -41.22 -44.76
N GLN A 4 27.46 -41.03 -44.27
CA GLN A 4 27.70 -40.92 -42.84
C GLN A 4 27.20 -39.59 -42.22
N PHE A 5 27.17 -38.52 -43.02
CA PHE A 5 26.65 -37.24 -42.57
C PHE A 5 25.08 -37.28 -42.48
N ALA A 6 24.44 -37.94 -43.42
CA ALA A 6 22.98 -38.12 -43.37
C ALA A 6 22.50 -39.02 -42.24
N MET A 7 23.28 -40.04 -41.88
CA MET A 7 22.94 -40.88 -40.71
C MET A 7 23.13 -40.15 -39.37
N ARG A 8 24.11 -39.26 -39.21
CA ARG A 8 24.30 -38.46 -37.99
C ARG A 8 23.22 -37.41 -37.79
N THR A 9 22.77 -36.75 -38.87
CA THR A 9 21.66 -35.79 -38.84
C THR A 9 20.34 -36.45 -38.49
N SER A 10 20.02 -37.63 -39.06
CA SER A 10 18.79 -38.37 -38.73
C SER A 10 18.80 -38.91 -37.29
N GLN A 11 19.96 -39.33 -36.74
CA GLN A 11 20.06 -39.73 -35.34
C GLN A 11 19.89 -38.55 -34.37
N CYS A 12 20.41 -37.35 -34.68
CA CYS A 12 20.18 -36.13 -33.91
C CYS A 12 18.71 -35.70 -33.91
N ILE A 13 18.03 -35.80 -35.04
CA ILE A 13 16.60 -35.46 -35.15
C ILE A 13 15.76 -36.42 -34.33
N ILE A 14 16.02 -37.74 -34.42
CA ILE A 14 15.30 -38.78 -33.67
C ILE A 14 15.56 -38.64 -32.17
N MET A 15 16.78 -38.26 -31.74
CA MET A 15 17.13 -38.05 -30.34
C MET A 15 16.42 -36.82 -29.79
N ASN A 16 16.35 -35.70 -30.54
CA ASN A 16 15.61 -34.52 -30.15
C ASN A 16 14.10 -34.77 -30.05
N TYR A 17 13.54 -35.56 -30.98
CA TYR A 17 12.13 -35.93 -30.98
C TYR A 17 11.76 -36.83 -29.78
N LYS A 18 12.61 -37.80 -29.42
CA LYS A 18 12.44 -38.63 -28.22
C LYS A 18 12.53 -37.76 -26.95
N LEU A 19 13.47 -36.82 -26.88
CA LEU A 19 13.62 -35.90 -25.73
C LEU A 19 12.39 -34.98 -25.60
N THR A 20 11.86 -34.47 -26.70
CA THR A 20 10.62 -33.65 -26.70
C THR A 20 9.38 -34.48 -26.29
N ILE A 21 9.26 -35.74 -26.73
CA ILE A 21 8.15 -36.61 -26.29
C ILE A 21 8.24 -36.91 -24.79
N ILE A 22 9.45 -37.19 -24.27
CA ILE A 22 9.66 -37.42 -22.81
C ILE A 22 9.34 -36.15 -22.03
N LEU A 23 9.75 -34.98 -22.50
CA LEU A 23 9.44 -33.70 -21.87
C LEU A 23 7.93 -33.43 -21.88
N LEU A 24 7.25 -33.72 -22.98
CA LEU A 24 5.80 -33.56 -23.15
C LEU A 24 5.01 -34.54 -22.27
N SER A 25 5.48 -35.82 -22.13
CA SER A 25 4.85 -36.81 -21.27
C SER A 25 4.98 -36.46 -19.77
N LEU A 26 6.10 -35.85 -19.34
CA LEU A 26 6.28 -35.35 -17.97
C LEU A 26 5.34 -34.19 -17.62
N LEU A 27 4.96 -33.37 -18.61
CA LEU A 27 3.98 -32.28 -18.42
C LEU A 27 2.54 -32.82 -18.24
N LEU A 28 2.21 -33.93 -18.87
CA LEU A 28 0.87 -34.53 -18.80
C LEU A 28 0.59 -35.28 -17.48
N THR A 29 1.61 -35.80 -16.82
CA THR A 29 1.44 -36.51 -15.52
C THR A 29 1.10 -35.58 -14.38
N SER A 30 1.63 -34.35 -14.36
CA SER A 30 1.36 -33.36 -13.30
C SER A 30 -0.08 -32.85 -13.27
N CYS A 31 -0.80 -32.87 -14.42
CA CYS A 31 -2.19 -32.43 -14.47
C CYS A 31 -3.17 -33.48 -13.92
N GLY A 32 -2.85 -34.77 -14.08
CA GLY A 32 -3.71 -35.88 -13.63
C GLY A 32 -3.76 -36.00 -12.10
N GLU A 33 -2.63 -35.78 -11.41
CA GLU A 33 -2.57 -35.84 -9.95
C GLU A 33 -3.41 -34.74 -9.27
N TYR A 34 -3.31 -33.50 -9.75
CA TYR A 34 -4.09 -32.39 -9.19
C TYR A 34 -5.61 -32.65 -9.33
N VAL A 35 -6.06 -33.11 -10.49
CA VAL A 35 -7.48 -33.46 -10.71
C VAL A 35 -7.94 -34.59 -9.79
N ARG A 36 -7.08 -35.60 -9.54
CA ARG A 36 -7.36 -36.66 -8.60
C ARG A 36 -7.53 -36.12 -7.16
N LEU A 37 -6.63 -35.25 -6.73
CA LEU A 37 -6.67 -34.60 -5.41
C LEU A 37 -7.91 -33.72 -5.23
N GLN A 38 -8.31 -32.97 -6.25
CA GLN A 38 -9.55 -32.17 -6.20
C GLN A 38 -10.80 -33.05 -6.00
N LYS A 39 -10.82 -34.24 -6.61
CA LYS A 39 -11.92 -35.19 -6.47
C LYS A 39 -11.87 -36.04 -5.21
N SER A 40 -10.75 -36.03 -4.49
CA SER A 40 -10.62 -36.76 -3.22
C SER A 40 -11.59 -36.20 -2.19
N THR A 41 -12.17 -37.09 -1.39
CA THR A 41 -13.02 -36.73 -0.24
C THR A 41 -12.26 -36.83 1.08
N ASP A 42 -10.97 -37.21 1.05
CA ASP A 42 -10.12 -37.31 2.23
C ASP A 42 -9.50 -35.92 2.57
N PRO A 43 -9.91 -35.32 3.72
CA PRO A 43 -9.36 -34.03 4.13
C PRO A 43 -7.85 -34.10 4.45
N GLU A 44 -7.34 -35.21 4.96
CA GLU A 44 -5.91 -35.34 5.28
C GLU A 44 -5.06 -35.40 4.00
N GLU A 45 -5.51 -36.15 2.98
CA GLU A 45 -4.84 -36.17 1.67
C GLU A 45 -4.75 -34.76 1.07
N LYS A 46 -5.85 -33.97 1.14
CA LYS A 46 -5.88 -32.58 0.66
C LYS A 46 -4.99 -31.66 1.50
N PHE A 47 -4.95 -31.87 2.81
CA PHE A 47 -4.10 -31.09 3.71
C PHE A 47 -2.62 -31.26 3.35
N GLN A 48 -2.15 -32.50 3.20
CA GLN A 48 -0.77 -32.78 2.80
C GLN A 48 -0.46 -32.25 1.40
N ALA A 49 -1.40 -32.40 0.45
CA ALA A 49 -1.27 -31.85 -0.89
C ALA A 49 -1.17 -30.31 -0.87
N GLY A 50 -2.01 -29.63 -0.07
CA GLY A 50 -1.98 -28.18 0.11
C GLY A 50 -0.63 -27.70 0.63
N LYS A 51 -0.06 -28.38 1.63
CA LYS A 51 1.27 -28.09 2.18
C LYS A 51 2.37 -28.27 1.13
N ASN A 52 2.32 -29.34 0.35
CA ASN A 52 3.29 -29.58 -0.72
C ASN A 52 3.21 -28.50 -1.79
N TYR A 53 1.99 -28.13 -2.24
CA TYR A 53 1.81 -27.04 -3.21
C TYR A 53 2.27 -25.70 -2.67
N PHE A 54 2.06 -25.43 -1.38
CA PHE A 54 2.56 -24.23 -0.73
C PHE A 54 4.10 -24.17 -0.76
N GLN A 55 4.78 -25.25 -0.37
CA GLN A 55 6.25 -25.36 -0.41
C GLN A 55 6.82 -25.19 -1.82
N GLU A 56 6.10 -25.70 -2.82
CA GLU A 56 6.45 -25.56 -4.24
C GLU A 56 6.06 -24.19 -4.82
N LYS A 57 5.53 -23.27 -4.01
CA LYS A 57 5.03 -21.95 -4.40
C LYS A 57 3.91 -22.00 -5.47
N LYS A 58 3.20 -23.12 -5.55
CA LYS A 58 2.02 -23.32 -6.40
C LYS A 58 0.77 -22.84 -5.66
N TYR A 59 0.76 -21.57 -5.27
CA TYR A 59 -0.20 -21.02 -4.32
C TYR A 59 -1.66 -21.18 -4.74
N THR A 60 -1.99 -21.05 -6.03
CA THR A 60 -3.37 -21.30 -6.51
C THR A 60 -3.86 -22.71 -6.20
N LYS A 61 -3.00 -23.71 -6.37
CA LYS A 61 -3.36 -25.09 -6.05
C LYS A 61 -3.45 -25.30 -4.53
N SER A 62 -2.57 -24.66 -3.77
CA SER A 62 -2.57 -24.69 -2.32
C SER A 62 -3.87 -24.10 -1.76
N VAL A 63 -4.29 -22.91 -2.23
CA VAL A 63 -5.56 -22.28 -1.87
C VAL A 63 -6.72 -23.23 -2.10
N THR A 64 -6.84 -23.81 -3.31
CA THR A 64 -7.93 -24.75 -3.63
C THR A 64 -7.99 -25.91 -2.63
N MET A 65 -6.85 -26.50 -2.29
CA MET A 65 -6.82 -27.61 -1.32
C MET A 65 -7.25 -27.15 0.07
N PHE A 66 -6.73 -26.04 0.57
CA PHE A 66 -7.03 -25.56 1.90
C PHE A 66 -8.47 -25.06 2.07
N GLU A 67 -9.00 -24.32 1.09
CA GLU A 67 -10.39 -23.83 1.15
C GLU A 67 -11.41 -24.99 1.30
N GLU A 68 -11.19 -26.07 0.56
CA GLU A 68 -12.08 -27.23 0.62
C GLU A 68 -12.06 -27.94 1.98
N ILE A 69 -10.94 -27.85 2.73
CA ILE A 69 -10.79 -28.56 3.99
C ILE A 69 -11.04 -27.73 5.25
N VAL A 70 -11.04 -26.39 5.17
CA VAL A 70 -11.33 -25.51 6.33
C VAL A 70 -12.57 -25.96 7.13
N PRO A 71 -13.72 -26.31 6.49
CA PRO A 71 -14.89 -26.74 7.24
C PRO A 71 -14.68 -28.04 8.04
N TYR A 72 -13.90 -28.97 7.52
CA TYR A 72 -13.65 -30.29 8.14
C TYR A 72 -12.74 -30.21 9.37
N TYR A 73 -11.82 -29.23 9.38
CA TYR A 73 -10.87 -29.06 10.49
C TYR A 73 -11.40 -28.17 11.62
N ARG A 74 -12.59 -27.56 11.45
CA ARG A 74 -13.16 -26.67 12.48
C ARG A 74 -13.26 -27.38 13.84
N GLY A 75 -12.63 -26.76 14.86
CA GLY A 75 -12.60 -27.30 16.22
C GLY A 75 -11.54 -28.41 16.46
N THR A 76 -10.69 -28.69 15.48
CA THR A 76 -9.55 -29.60 15.63
C THR A 76 -8.25 -28.84 15.89
N PRO A 77 -7.20 -29.48 16.43
CA PRO A 77 -5.88 -28.88 16.58
C PRO A 77 -5.25 -28.38 15.26
N GLN A 78 -5.58 -29.05 14.15
CA GLN A 78 -5.06 -28.70 12.83
C GLN A 78 -5.72 -27.45 12.21
N ALA A 79 -6.88 -27.02 12.72
CA ALA A 79 -7.61 -25.84 12.23
C ALA A 79 -6.73 -24.58 12.22
N GLU A 80 -5.86 -24.45 13.22
CA GLU A 80 -4.93 -23.33 13.34
C GLU A 80 -3.95 -23.29 12.15
N GLU A 81 -3.31 -24.40 11.85
CA GLU A 81 -2.34 -24.50 10.76
C GLU A 81 -3.02 -24.34 9.39
N VAL A 82 -4.20 -24.94 9.20
CA VAL A 82 -4.95 -24.82 7.93
C VAL A 82 -5.31 -23.37 7.61
N LEU A 83 -5.87 -22.63 8.58
CA LEU A 83 -6.23 -21.22 8.36
C LEU A 83 -5.01 -20.34 8.10
N TYR A 84 -3.93 -20.58 8.84
CA TYR A 84 -2.71 -19.81 8.65
C TYR A 84 -2.08 -20.05 7.27
N LEU A 85 -1.94 -21.33 6.86
CA LEU A 85 -1.38 -21.68 5.54
C LEU A 85 -2.27 -21.24 4.37
N LEU A 86 -3.59 -21.21 4.57
CA LEU A 86 -4.50 -20.64 3.57
C LEU A 86 -4.26 -19.14 3.38
N ALA A 87 -4.14 -18.37 4.47
CA ALA A 87 -3.81 -16.97 4.43
C ALA A 87 -2.46 -16.71 3.75
N GLU A 88 -1.42 -17.48 4.13
CA GLU A 88 -0.09 -17.44 3.50
C GLU A 88 -0.14 -17.78 2.00
N SER A 89 -1.02 -18.69 1.59
CA SER A 89 -1.19 -19.06 0.19
C SER A 89 -1.80 -17.92 -0.63
N TYR A 90 -2.78 -17.19 -0.09
CA TYR A 90 -3.31 -15.98 -0.70
C TYR A 90 -2.27 -14.86 -0.75
N MET A 91 -1.49 -14.69 0.32
CA MET A 91 -0.36 -13.76 0.35
C MET A 91 0.64 -14.06 -0.77
N GLY A 92 0.95 -15.36 -0.98
CA GLY A 92 1.82 -15.81 -2.07
C GLY A 92 1.25 -15.56 -3.47
N GLN A 93 -0.07 -15.51 -3.63
CA GLN A 93 -0.74 -15.10 -4.87
C GLN A 93 -0.76 -13.59 -5.08
N LYS A 94 -0.38 -12.80 -4.06
CA LYS A 94 -0.54 -11.35 -3.99
C LYS A 94 -2.02 -10.90 -3.99
N ASP A 95 -2.91 -11.77 -3.56
CA ASP A 95 -4.28 -11.44 -3.24
C ASP A 95 -4.32 -10.97 -1.77
N TYR A 96 -3.95 -9.72 -1.58
CA TYR A 96 -3.78 -9.13 -0.25
C TYR A 96 -5.11 -8.97 0.49
N TYR A 97 -6.18 -8.73 -0.25
CA TYR A 97 -7.52 -8.65 0.32
C TYR A 97 -7.93 -9.99 0.95
N SER A 98 -7.91 -11.08 0.17
CA SER A 98 -8.25 -12.41 0.68
C SER A 98 -7.29 -12.87 1.78
N ALA A 99 -6.00 -12.58 1.64
CA ALA A 99 -5.01 -12.90 2.67
C ALA A 99 -5.36 -12.22 4.02
N SER A 100 -5.68 -10.91 3.99
CA SER A 100 -6.04 -10.16 5.21
C SER A 100 -7.28 -10.74 5.90
N GLU A 101 -8.31 -11.12 5.13
CA GLU A 101 -9.53 -11.73 5.65
C GLU A 101 -9.26 -13.07 6.35
N TYR A 102 -8.41 -13.93 5.76
CA TYR A 102 -8.07 -15.22 6.38
C TYR A 102 -7.12 -15.06 7.59
N TYR A 103 -6.18 -14.10 7.59
CA TYR A 103 -5.41 -13.80 8.80
C TYR A 103 -6.31 -13.24 9.92
N GLN A 104 -7.28 -12.38 9.60
CA GLN A 104 -8.26 -11.93 10.59
C GLN A 104 -9.14 -13.07 11.08
N ALA A 105 -9.58 -13.99 10.18
CA ALA A 105 -10.30 -15.19 10.58
C ALA A 105 -9.46 -16.07 11.51
N TYR A 106 -8.16 -16.21 11.23
CA TYR A 106 -7.22 -16.87 12.14
C TYR A 106 -7.21 -16.19 13.52
N LEU A 107 -7.04 -14.87 13.58
CA LEU A 107 -6.99 -14.11 14.84
C LEU A 107 -8.29 -14.19 15.64
N ARG A 108 -9.45 -14.20 14.97
CA ARG A 108 -10.77 -14.38 15.63
C ARG A 108 -10.89 -15.77 16.27
N ASN A 109 -10.37 -16.82 15.65
CA ASN A 109 -10.48 -18.18 16.14
C ASN A 109 -9.35 -18.54 17.13
N PHE A 110 -8.14 -18.02 16.92
CA PHE A 110 -6.92 -18.33 17.65
C PHE A 110 -6.19 -17.06 18.12
N PRO A 111 -6.80 -16.22 18.99
CA PRO A 111 -6.22 -14.93 19.40
C PRO A 111 -4.91 -15.06 20.17
N ARG A 112 -4.61 -16.25 20.70
CA ARG A 112 -3.38 -16.61 21.41
C ARG A 112 -2.68 -17.81 20.77
N GLY A 113 -2.97 -18.08 19.51
CA GLY A 113 -2.39 -19.18 18.75
C GLY A 113 -0.91 -18.96 18.45
N THR A 114 -0.28 -20.03 17.96
CA THR A 114 1.17 -20.04 17.64
C THR A 114 1.58 -18.94 16.67
N TYR A 115 0.71 -18.63 15.69
CA TYR A 115 0.96 -17.64 14.66
C TYR A 115 0.27 -16.28 14.92
N ALA A 116 -0.29 -16.04 16.12
CA ALA A 116 -1.13 -14.86 16.36
C ALA A 116 -0.36 -13.52 16.17
N GLN A 117 0.89 -13.45 16.62
CA GLN A 117 1.72 -12.28 16.39
C GLN A 117 2.02 -12.08 14.91
N GLU A 118 2.41 -13.13 14.21
CA GLU A 118 2.73 -13.05 12.78
C GLU A 118 1.47 -12.74 11.98
N ALA A 119 0.35 -13.41 12.24
CA ALA A 119 -0.92 -13.14 11.55
C ALA A 119 -1.37 -11.66 11.71
N ARG A 120 -1.21 -11.06 12.91
CA ARG A 120 -1.53 -9.65 13.12
C ARG A 120 -0.60 -8.71 12.35
N TYR A 121 0.68 -9.04 12.27
CA TYR A 121 1.61 -8.32 11.41
C TYR A 121 1.21 -8.45 9.93
N GLN A 122 0.86 -9.65 9.48
CA GLN A 122 0.48 -9.91 8.09
C GLN A 122 -0.82 -9.19 7.69
N VAL A 123 -1.81 -9.05 8.59
CA VAL A 123 -2.99 -8.20 8.34
C VAL A 123 -2.57 -6.77 8.00
N ALA A 124 -1.72 -6.18 8.85
CA ALA A 124 -1.23 -4.82 8.63
C ALA A 124 -0.41 -4.69 7.34
N TYR A 125 0.41 -5.69 7.05
CA TYR A 125 1.23 -5.73 5.84
C TYR A 125 0.40 -5.91 4.56
N CYS A 126 -0.67 -6.70 4.60
CA CYS A 126 -1.61 -6.82 3.49
C CYS A 126 -2.26 -5.47 3.16
N TYR A 127 -2.79 -4.75 4.14
CA TYR A 127 -3.37 -3.42 3.92
C TYR A 127 -2.33 -2.40 3.43
N TYR A 128 -1.09 -2.47 3.95
CA TYR A 128 -0.01 -1.64 3.44
C TYR A 128 0.26 -1.88 1.96
N LEU A 129 0.30 -3.15 1.52
CA LEU A 129 0.54 -3.52 0.11
C LEU A 129 -0.65 -3.20 -0.79
N ASP A 130 -1.88 -3.26 -0.25
CA ASP A 130 -3.11 -2.98 -0.99
C ASP A 130 -3.43 -1.47 -1.07
N SER A 131 -2.74 -0.65 -0.28
CA SER A 131 -2.93 0.80 -0.24
C SER A 131 -2.62 1.44 -1.61
N PRO A 132 -3.62 2.08 -2.27
CA PRO A 132 -3.49 2.57 -3.63
C PRO A 132 -2.71 3.89 -3.75
N ASP A 133 -2.59 4.42 -4.97
CA ASP A 133 -2.06 5.77 -5.21
C ASP A 133 -2.87 6.84 -4.46
N ALA A 134 -2.21 7.89 -3.97
CA ALA A 134 -2.82 8.96 -3.17
C ALA A 134 -4.01 9.67 -3.85
N ARG A 135 -4.14 9.60 -5.18
CA ARG A 135 -5.24 10.20 -5.94
C ARG A 135 -6.54 9.39 -5.89
N LEU A 136 -6.44 8.12 -5.50
CA LEU A 136 -7.57 7.21 -5.41
C LEU A 136 -8.21 7.25 -4.03
N ASP A 137 -9.19 6.40 -3.79
CA ASP A 137 -9.75 6.18 -2.45
C ASP A 137 -8.66 5.66 -1.49
N GLN A 138 -8.73 6.04 -0.22
CA GLN A 138 -7.69 5.75 0.76
C GLN A 138 -8.19 4.88 1.92
N GLU A 139 -9.30 4.17 1.77
CA GLU A 139 -9.84 3.29 2.81
C GLU A 139 -8.79 2.26 3.26
N ALA A 140 -8.16 1.54 2.31
CA ALA A 140 -7.09 0.59 2.61
C ALA A 140 -5.86 1.24 3.27
N THR A 141 -5.60 2.54 3.01
CA THR A 141 -4.52 3.28 3.69
C THR A 141 -4.84 3.54 5.16
N TYR A 142 -6.09 3.90 5.47
CA TYR A 142 -6.54 4.05 6.86
C TYR A 142 -6.54 2.70 7.60
N ASP A 143 -6.96 1.63 6.93
CA ASP A 143 -6.91 0.27 7.49
C ASP A 143 -5.46 -0.15 7.80
N ALA A 144 -4.52 0.17 6.91
CA ALA A 144 -3.10 -0.07 7.14
C ALA A 144 -2.58 0.69 8.37
N ILE A 145 -2.90 1.99 8.50
CA ILE A 145 -2.51 2.83 9.66
C ILE A 145 -3.06 2.23 10.96
N ASN A 146 -4.33 1.85 10.96
CA ASN A 146 -4.98 1.27 12.14
C ASN A 146 -4.35 -0.07 12.54
N ALA A 147 -4.17 -0.98 11.57
CA ALA A 147 -3.59 -2.30 11.83
C ALA A 147 -2.11 -2.24 12.25
N LEU A 148 -1.32 -1.33 11.63
CA LEU A 148 0.08 -1.09 12.03
C LEU A 148 0.18 -0.54 13.46
N SER A 149 -0.68 0.42 13.79
CA SER A 149 -0.73 1.03 15.14
C SER A 149 -1.17 0.00 16.18
N GLU A 150 -2.16 -0.84 15.85
CA GLU A 150 -2.59 -1.95 16.70
C GLU A 150 -1.46 -2.95 16.95
N PHE A 151 -0.74 -3.36 15.88
CA PHE A 151 0.40 -4.27 16.03
C PHE A 151 1.47 -3.72 16.97
N ILE A 152 1.86 -2.45 16.79
CA ILE A 152 2.87 -1.77 17.63
C ILE A 152 2.41 -1.70 19.09
N SER A 153 1.12 -1.46 19.32
CA SER A 153 0.54 -1.38 20.67
C SER A 153 0.49 -2.74 21.37
N VAL A 154 0.11 -3.80 20.64
CA VAL A 154 -0.06 -5.15 21.21
C VAL A 154 1.28 -5.87 21.39
N TYR A 155 2.26 -5.61 20.53
CA TYR A 155 3.57 -6.28 20.52
C TYR A 155 4.74 -5.28 20.53
N PRO A 156 4.86 -4.40 21.55
CA PRO A 156 5.86 -3.32 21.58
C PRO A 156 7.31 -3.80 21.54
N GLU A 157 7.56 -5.04 22.01
CA GLU A 157 8.90 -5.66 22.03
C GLU A 157 9.21 -6.50 20.77
N SER A 158 8.30 -6.52 19.78
CA SER A 158 8.52 -7.27 18.56
C SER A 158 9.64 -6.64 17.71
N ASN A 159 10.47 -7.50 17.11
CA ASN A 159 11.49 -7.07 16.15
C ASN A 159 10.90 -6.42 14.88
N LYS A 160 9.60 -6.59 14.63
CA LYS A 160 8.84 -5.99 13.51
C LYS A 160 8.41 -4.54 13.78
N VAL A 161 8.49 -4.04 15.03
CA VAL A 161 8.02 -2.70 15.39
C VAL A 161 8.71 -1.59 14.60
N SER A 162 10.01 -1.71 14.37
CA SER A 162 10.75 -0.72 13.58
C SER A 162 10.26 -0.64 12.13
N GLU A 163 9.97 -1.79 11.53
CA GLU A 163 9.41 -1.89 10.18
C GLU A 163 7.97 -1.34 10.12
N CYS A 164 7.13 -1.69 11.11
CA CYS A 164 5.77 -1.17 11.21
C CYS A 164 5.74 0.35 11.35
N ARG A 165 6.63 0.95 12.14
CA ARG A 165 6.73 2.42 12.27
C ARG A 165 7.11 3.09 10.96
N LYS A 166 7.98 2.47 10.19
CA LYS A 166 8.37 2.98 8.86
C LYS A 166 7.18 2.93 7.90
N MET A 167 6.48 1.79 7.83
CA MET A 167 5.28 1.65 7.00
C MET A 167 4.18 2.63 7.42
N LEU A 168 3.96 2.82 8.73
CA LEU A 168 3.01 3.79 9.28
C LEU A 168 3.33 5.20 8.78
N PHE A 169 4.58 5.63 8.90
CA PHE A 169 5.02 6.94 8.40
C PHE A 169 4.81 7.08 6.88
N GLU A 170 5.06 6.03 6.09
CA GLU A 170 4.82 6.04 4.65
C GLU A 170 3.32 6.19 4.32
N MET A 171 2.42 5.59 5.11
CA MET A 171 0.98 5.72 4.93
C MET A 171 0.47 7.12 5.32
N GLU A 172 0.94 7.67 6.43
CA GLU A 172 0.66 9.05 6.85
C GLU A 172 1.14 10.06 5.80
N ASP A 173 2.34 9.88 5.25
CA ASP A 173 2.88 10.69 4.17
C ASP A 173 2.02 10.61 2.88
N LYS A 174 1.46 9.43 2.57
CA LYS A 174 0.54 9.27 1.44
C LYS A 174 -0.73 10.09 1.63
N LEU A 175 -1.30 10.09 2.84
CA LEU A 175 -2.47 10.91 3.17
C LEU A 175 -2.15 12.41 3.15
N ALA A 176 -1.02 12.82 3.72
CA ALA A 176 -0.55 14.20 3.64
C ALA A 176 -0.36 14.66 2.19
N TYR A 177 0.14 13.78 1.31
CA TYR A 177 0.27 14.08 -0.12
C TYR A 177 -1.10 14.23 -0.80
N LYS A 178 -2.09 13.41 -0.46
CA LYS A 178 -3.47 13.58 -0.93
C LYS A 178 -4.01 14.97 -0.58
N GLU A 179 -3.83 15.38 0.68
CA GLU A 179 -4.29 16.70 1.12
C GLU A 179 -3.52 17.85 0.45
N LEU A 180 -2.24 17.68 0.16
CA LEU A 180 -1.48 18.63 -0.67
C LEU A 180 -2.05 18.72 -2.09
N LEU A 181 -2.44 17.61 -2.71
CA LEU A 181 -3.09 17.62 -4.02
C LEU A 181 -4.45 18.31 -3.98
N ASN A 182 -5.25 18.08 -2.96
CA ASN A 182 -6.53 18.74 -2.71
C ASN A 182 -6.34 20.25 -2.52
N SER A 183 -5.36 20.66 -1.71
CA SER A 183 -5.01 22.06 -1.51
C SER A 183 -4.61 22.75 -2.84
N LYS A 184 -3.78 22.09 -3.65
CA LYS A 184 -3.41 22.58 -4.99
C LYS A 184 -4.62 22.72 -5.90
N LEU A 185 -5.54 21.78 -5.86
CA LEU A 185 -6.79 21.85 -6.64
C LEU A 185 -7.61 23.07 -6.23
N TYR A 186 -7.87 23.27 -4.93
CA TYR A 186 -8.60 24.44 -4.44
C TYR A 186 -7.92 25.76 -4.79
N CYS A 187 -6.58 25.85 -4.65
CA CYS A 187 -5.82 27.00 -5.05
C CYS A 187 -5.96 27.32 -6.56
N ASN A 188 -6.01 26.30 -7.43
CA ASN A 188 -6.17 26.45 -8.87
C ASN A 188 -7.60 26.85 -9.25
N LEU A 189 -8.62 26.41 -8.51
CA LEU A 189 -10.02 26.85 -8.70
C LEU A 189 -10.20 28.33 -8.34
N GLY A 190 -9.43 28.86 -7.40
CA GLY A 190 -9.43 30.27 -7.05
C GLY A 190 -10.81 30.78 -6.62
N LEU A 191 -11.41 31.68 -7.40
CA LEU A 191 -12.76 32.22 -7.13
C LEU A 191 -13.87 31.52 -7.92
N TYR A 192 -13.59 30.43 -8.63
CA TYR A 192 -14.61 29.71 -9.38
C TYR A 192 -15.61 29.02 -8.44
N GLY A 193 -16.88 29.41 -8.52
CA GLY A 193 -17.95 28.87 -7.68
C GLY A 193 -17.90 29.26 -6.20
N GLY A 194 -16.94 30.10 -5.79
CA GLY A 194 -16.74 30.53 -4.41
C GLY A 194 -15.30 30.87 -4.08
N ASN A 195 -15.02 31.14 -2.81
CA ASN A 195 -13.63 31.43 -2.36
C ASN A 195 -12.87 30.15 -2.02
N ASN A 196 -12.31 29.50 -3.04
CA ASN A 196 -11.53 28.28 -2.88
C ASN A 196 -10.13 28.50 -2.28
N TYR A 197 -9.63 29.76 -2.22
CA TYR A 197 -8.39 30.05 -1.50
C TYR A 197 -8.51 29.75 -0.01
N LYS A 198 -9.67 30.02 0.59
CA LYS A 198 -9.93 29.62 2.00
C LYS A 198 -9.96 28.11 2.16
N ALA A 199 -10.61 27.38 1.23
CA ALA A 199 -10.59 25.93 1.25
C ALA A 199 -9.16 25.38 1.11
N CYS A 200 -8.34 25.96 0.21
CA CYS A 200 -6.92 25.62 0.07
C CYS A 200 -6.16 25.77 1.38
N VAL A 201 -6.32 26.90 2.08
CA VAL A 201 -5.66 27.17 3.37
C VAL A 201 -6.13 26.16 4.43
N THR A 202 -7.43 25.99 4.61
CA THR A 202 -8.00 25.08 5.61
C THR A 202 -7.55 23.64 5.39
N THR A 203 -7.55 23.16 4.14
CA THR A 203 -7.09 21.81 3.81
C THR A 203 -5.61 21.60 4.15
N ALA A 204 -4.77 22.59 3.81
CA ALA A 204 -3.34 22.52 4.12
C ALA A 204 -3.05 22.60 5.63
N GLU A 205 -3.78 23.46 6.37
CA GLU A 205 -3.67 23.57 7.82
C GLU A 205 -4.10 22.27 8.54
N ASN A 206 -5.20 21.64 8.08
CA ASN A 206 -5.63 20.35 8.58
C ASN A 206 -4.55 19.27 8.34
N ALA A 207 -3.99 19.20 7.13
CA ALA A 207 -2.92 18.26 6.81
C ALA A 207 -1.68 18.44 7.72
N LEU A 208 -1.30 19.70 7.99
CA LEU A 208 -0.16 20.00 8.88
C LEU A 208 -0.43 19.62 10.33
N ARG A 209 -1.70 19.68 10.78
CA ARG A 209 -2.11 19.28 12.11
C ARG A 209 -2.15 17.76 12.25
N ASP A 210 -2.72 17.08 11.23
CA ASP A 210 -2.99 15.65 11.28
C ASP A 210 -1.72 14.83 10.96
N TYR A 211 -0.79 15.39 10.14
CA TYR A 211 0.48 14.77 9.73
C TYR A 211 1.67 15.70 9.96
N PRO A 212 2.03 16.01 11.22
CA PRO A 212 3.02 17.04 11.54
C PRO A 212 4.44 16.72 11.06
N GLU A 213 4.80 15.44 10.93
CA GLU A 213 6.14 14.98 10.54
C GLU A 213 6.29 14.71 9.03
N THR A 214 5.25 15.03 8.24
CA THR A 214 5.26 14.73 6.80
C THR A 214 6.40 15.42 6.06
N LYS A 215 6.98 14.73 5.09
CA LYS A 215 7.98 15.28 4.16
C LYS A 215 7.43 16.40 3.25
N TYR A 216 6.11 16.54 3.17
CA TYR A 216 5.44 17.58 2.39
C TYR A 216 5.18 18.86 3.16
N ARG A 217 5.73 19.00 4.36
CA ARG A 217 5.52 20.14 5.26
C ARG A 217 5.91 21.48 4.61
N ASP A 218 7.06 21.56 3.92
CA ASP A 218 7.49 22.76 3.17
C ASP A 218 6.45 23.16 2.12
N ASP A 219 5.95 22.19 1.32
CA ASP A 219 4.91 22.45 0.30
C ASP A 219 3.60 22.92 0.91
N LEU A 220 3.17 22.31 2.02
CA LEU A 220 1.91 22.64 2.68
C LEU A 220 1.96 24.05 3.31
N VAL A 221 3.04 24.40 3.99
CA VAL A 221 3.18 25.77 4.55
C VAL A 221 3.31 26.80 3.44
N PHE A 222 4.05 26.48 2.37
CA PHE A 222 4.18 27.40 1.23
C PHE A 222 2.85 27.61 0.50
N ILE A 223 2.01 26.59 0.31
CA ILE A 223 0.74 26.75 -0.41
C ILE A 223 -0.24 27.62 0.38
N ILE A 224 -0.18 27.65 1.72
CA ILE A 224 -0.94 28.57 2.57
C ILE A 224 -0.54 30.01 2.26
N LEU A 225 0.76 30.32 2.29
CA LEU A 225 1.28 31.64 1.93
C LEU A 225 0.81 32.08 0.52
N LYS A 226 0.93 31.17 -0.44
CA LYS A 226 0.52 31.43 -1.84
C LYS A 226 -0.98 31.69 -1.97
N ALA A 227 -1.81 30.89 -1.30
CA ALA A 227 -3.27 31.05 -1.30
C ALA A 227 -3.70 32.38 -0.70
N LYS A 228 -3.16 32.77 0.46
CA LYS A 228 -3.42 34.05 1.13
C LYS A 228 -2.98 35.21 0.24
N SER A 229 -1.81 35.15 -0.40
CA SER A 229 -1.33 36.17 -1.34
C SER A 229 -2.26 36.34 -2.53
N LYS A 230 -2.77 35.24 -3.11
CA LYS A 230 -3.73 35.29 -4.21
C LYS A 230 -5.07 35.86 -3.77
N GLU A 231 -5.59 35.45 -2.63
CA GLU A 231 -6.82 36.02 -2.07
C GLU A 231 -6.68 37.52 -1.80
N ALA A 232 -5.55 37.97 -1.23
CA ALA A 232 -5.28 39.37 -0.97
C ALA A 232 -5.27 40.23 -2.27
N SER A 233 -4.65 39.70 -3.34
CA SER A 233 -4.55 40.41 -4.65
C SER A 233 -5.91 40.57 -5.35
N LEU A 234 -6.90 39.75 -5.00
CA LEU A 234 -8.25 39.79 -5.58
C LEU A 234 -9.27 40.44 -4.62
N SER A 235 -8.80 41.05 -3.55
CA SER A 235 -9.66 41.67 -2.54
C SER A 235 -10.13 43.08 -2.98
N VAL A 236 -11.25 43.50 -2.40
CA VAL A 236 -11.69 44.89 -2.49
C VAL A 236 -10.68 45.80 -1.78
N ALA A 237 -10.58 47.07 -2.25
CA ALA A 237 -9.54 48.03 -1.81
C ALA A 237 -9.51 48.19 -0.26
N GLU A 238 -10.67 48.21 0.37
CA GLU A 238 -10.83 48.41 1.80
C GLU A 238 -10.22 47.28 2.64
N LYS A 239 -10.18 46.03 2.10
CA LYS A 239 -9.61 44.84 2.78
C LYS A 239 -8.20 44.48 2.30
N MET A 240 -7.74 45.10 1.25
CA MET A 240 -6.48 44.70 0.61
C MET A 240 -5.29 44.86 1.55
N LYS A 241 -5.20 46.03 2.23
CA LYS A 241 -4.09 46.30 3.15
C LYS A 241 -4.04 45.31 4.33
N GLU A 242 -5.20 45.05 4.94
CA GLU A 242 -5.33 44.08 6.02
C GLU A 242 -4.85 42.68 5.60
N ARG A 243 -5.36 42.18 4.48
CA ARG A 243 -5.00 40.85 3.96
C ARG A 243 -3.53 40.73 3.57
N TYR A 244 -2.93 41.81 2.98
CA TYR A 244 -1.51 41.78 2.71
C TYR A 244 -0.64 41.85 3.98
N SER A 245 -1.13 42.41 5.08
CA SER A 245 -0.46 42.29 6.39
C SER A 245 -0.46 40.85 6.86
N GLU A 246 -1.57 40.09 6.73
CA GLU A 246 -1.62 38.64 7.02
C GLU A 246 -0.66 37.83 6.13
N VAL A 247 -0.48 38.23 4.86
CA VAL A 247 0.49 37.59 3.95
C VAL A 247 1.93 37.81 4.44
N ILE A 248 2.24 38.98 4.99
CA ILE A 248 3.57 39.25 5.57
C ILE A 248 3.82 38.40 6.79
N ASP A 249 2.83 38.21 7.67
CA ASP A 249 2.93 37.34 8.83
C ASP A 249 3.13 35.87 8.43
N GLU A 250 2.38 35.40 7.43
CA GLU A 250 2.50 34.05 6.87
C GLU A 250 3.87 33.81 6.21
N TYR A 251 4.41 34.84 5.53
CA TYR A 251 5.77 34.75 4.99
C TYR A 251 6.80 34.52 6.09
N TYR A 252 6.72 35.26 7.21
CA TYR A 252 7.67 35.06 8.31
C TYR A 252 7.50 33.69 8.97
N ARG A 253 6.27 33.18 9.05
CA ARG A 253 6.03 31.80 9.50
C ARG A 253 6.74 30.79 8.60
N TYR A 254 6.60 30.94 7.27
CA TYR A 254 7.26 30.08 6.29
C TYR A 254 8.79 30.20 6.36
N ALA A 255 9.32 31.41 6.29
CA ALA A 255 10.76 31.66 6.25
C ALA A 255 11.49 31.22 7.53
N ASN A 256 10.84 31.34 8.70
CA ASN A 256 11.40 30.85 9.95
C ASN A 256 11.43 29.32 10.02
N ALA A 257 10.40 28.64 9.50
CA ALA A 257 10.34 27.20 9.45
C ALA A 257 11.27 26.59 8.38
N PHE A 258 11.43 27.28 7.25
CA PHE A 258 12.16 26.80 6.07
C PHE A 258 13.07 27.89 5.48
N PRO A 259 14.13 28.31 6.17
CA PRO A 259 15.03 29.39 5.70
C PRO A 259 15.70 29.04 4.36
N ASP A 260 15.99 27.76 4.12
CA ASP A 260 16.55 27.22 2.88
C ASP A 260 15.54 26.34 2.11
N GLY A 261 14.24 26.56 2.36
CA GLY A 261 13.15 25.81 1.76
C GLY A 261 13.10 25.95 0.24
N LYS A 262 12.60 24.90 -0.42
CA LYS A 262 12.53 24.86 -1.89
C LYS A 262 11.72 26.00 -2.52
N HIS A 263 10.83 26.63 -1.75
CA HIS A 263 9.97 27.71 -2.20
C HIS A 263 10.43 29.12 -1.73
N ILE A 264 11.56 29.24 -1.02
CA ILE A 264 12.01 30.51 -0.41
C ILE A 264 12.15 31.66 -1.41
N LYS A 265 12.56 31.39 -2.66
CA LYS A 265 12.68 32.41 -3.71
C LYS A 265 11.33 33.01 -4.10
N GLU A 266 10.29 32.16 -4.24
CA GLU A 266 8.93 32.59 -4.55
C GLU A 266 8.31 33.28 -3.34
N ALA A 267 8.51 32.77 -2.13
CA ALA A 267 8.08 33.42 -0.89
C ALA A 267 8.66 34.84 -0.74
N ASN A 268 9.95 35.03 -1.02
CA ASN A 268 10.60 36.34 -1.00
C ASN A 268 9.99 37.32 -2.04
N ARG A 269 9.53 36.83 -3.19
CA ARG A 269 8.83 37.65 -4.17
C ARG A 269 7.48 38.10 -3.61
N ILE A 270 6.71 37.18 -3.02
CA ILE A 270 5.41 37.48 -2.39
C ILE A 270 5.58 38.53 -1.29
N LEU A 271 6.62 38.44 -0.45
CA LEU A 271 6.90 39.44 0.57
C LEU A 271 7.12 40.84 -0.02
N ARG A 272 7.93 40.93 -1.08
CA ARG A 272 8.22 42.25 -1.74
C ARG A 272 6.94 42.88 -2.30
N GLU A 273 6.08 42.07 -2.95
CA GLU A 273 4.78 42.51 -3.45
C GLU A 273 3.88 43.01 -2.31
N ALA A 274 3.78 42.22 -1.21
CA ALA A 274 2.97 42.57 -0.05
C ALA A 274 3.44 43.86 0.64
N LYS A 275 4.75 44.01 0.86
CA LYS A 275 5.31 45.22 1.48
C LYS A 275 5.08 46.52 0.66
N ASN A 276 5.01 46.42 -0.65
CA ASN A 276 4.73 47.60 -1.51
C ASN A 276 3.29 48.09 -1.39
N ILE A 277 2.35 47.21 -1.00
CA ILE A 277 0.91 47.55 -0.90
C ILE A 277 0.58 48.03 0.54
N VAL A 278 1.25 47.46 1.53
CA VAL A 278 1.01 47.82 2.96
C VAL A 278 1.61 49.16 3.33
N LYS A 279 2.68 49.61 2.62
CA LYS A 279 3.23 50.96 2.77
C LYS A 279 2.19 52.03 2.47
#